data_c284bc2dc49af549426f75d3cfa84502
#
_entry.id   c284bc2dc49af549426f75d3cfa84502
#
_cell.length_a   1.000
_cell.length_b   1.000
_cell.length_c   1.000
_cell.angle_alpha   90.00
_cell.angle_beta   90.00
_cell.angle_gamma   90.00
#
_symmetry.space_group_name_H-M   'P 1'
#
loop_
_entity.id
_entity.type
_entity.pdbx_description
1 polymer ?
#
loop_
_entity_poly.entity_id
_entity_poly.type
_entity_poly.pdbx_seq_one_letter_code
_entity_poly.pdbx_strand_id
1 'polypeptide(L)'
;VFLTGLTHRDRLFEVSRRWLLDKLEPEDGRFVTQVFLFEDLISAPTARRFASDIQGGVWPGPHRHRHLLSKDAVREAIMDACRGPSEREAALFEQFRRHPEEFFPRTPVDLVLTTRADGQLLGMSRLKRIRRVADKVSRRVADLLAGEIRAEARALARNRAEMAGMTLEALVSPRDVMDAEFGTAERLVAQSFKEGSVELEAAGLRVDDVIGAKYIGNPEELERVEAAIRAHPAATVFQREVHQGLYNDVNLLVDLELPPVGEIIDRVRHRDWSDA
;
A
#
# COMPACT_ATOMS: atom_id res chain seq x y z
N VAL A 1 6.52 21.62 14.23
CA VAL A 1 6.91 20.47 13.37
C VAL A 1 5.76 19.48 13.41
N PHE A 2 5.15 19.23 12.27
CA PHE A 2 4.07 18.24 12.18
C PHE A 2 4.65 16.83 12.26
N LEU A 3 4.00 15.99 13.08
CA LEU A 3 4.30 14.57 13.16
C LEU A 3 3.67 13.84 11.97
N THR A 4 4.38 13.72 10.86
CA THR A 4 3.94 12.97 9.69
C THR A 4 4.88 11.81 9.41
N GLY A 5 4.41 10.77 8.75
CA GLY A 5 5.25 9.66 8.30
C GLY A 5 6.37 10.10 7.36
N LEU A 6 6.13 11.17 6.58
CA LEU A 6 7.14 11.75 5.70
C LEU A 6 8.28 12.42 6.48
N THR A 7 7.96 13.20 7.53
CA THR A 7 8.94 13.93 8.35
C THR A 7 9.64 13.04 9.39
N HIS A 8 9.03 11.95 9.79
CA HIS A 8 9.55 11.04 10.83
C HIS A 8 9.86 9.64 10.30
N ARG A 9 10.12 9.54 9.02
CA ARG A 9 10.38 8.30 8.31
C ARG A 9 11.48 7.44 8.94
N ASP A 10 12.61 8.04 9.26
CA ASP A 10 13.74 7.33 9.86
C ASP A 10 13.40 6.80 11.26
N ARG A 11 12.68 7.59 12.05
CA ARG A 11 12.22 7.16 13.36
C ARG A 11 11.17 6.05 13.27
N LEU A 12 10.26 6.10 12.29
CA LEU A 12 9.30 5.01 12.04
C LEU A 12 10.02 3.72 11.62
N PHE A 13 11.07 3.85 10.82
CA PHE A 13 11.91 2.72 10.44
C PHE A 13 12.58 2.09 11.66
N GLU A 14 13.19 2.89 12.53
CA GLU A 14 13.81 2.40 13.76
C GLU A 14 12.81 1.72 14.71
N VAL A 15 11.61 2.27 14.84
CA VAL A 15 10.53 1.60 15.61
C VAL A 15 10.16 0.27 14.97
N SER A 16 10.04 0.21 13.64
CA SER A 16 9.74 -1.04 12.94
C SER A 16 10.84 -2.07 13.13
N ARG A 17 12.12 -1.64 13.08
CA ARG A 17 13.28 -2.50 13.34
C ARG A 17 13.27 -3.03 14.78
N ARG A 18 13.01 -2.18 15.77
CA ARG A 18 12.90 -2.62 17.18
C ARG A 18 11.75 -3.60 17.38
N TRP A 19 10.63 -3.39 16.69
CA TRP A 19 9.49 -4.30 16.73
C TRP A 19 9.84 -5.69 16.20
N LEU A 20 10.50 -5.76 15.04
CA LEU A 20 10.95 -7.03 14.45
C LEU A 20 11.95 -7.79 15.37
N LEU A 21 12.73 -7.06 16.16
CA LEU A 21 13.71 -7.62 17.11
C LEU A 21 13.12 -7.90 18.50
N ASP A 22 11.80 -7.68 18.71
CA ASP A 22 11.13 -7.76 20.02
C ASP A 22 11.78 -6.84 21.08
N LYS A 23 12.18 -5.63 20.66
CA LYS A 23 12.87 -4.62 21.48
C LYS A 23 12.11 -3.29 21.51
N LEU A 24 10.77 -3.34 21.48
CA LEU A 24 9.95 -2.11 21.54
C LEU A 24 10.15 -1.37 22.83
N GLU A 25 10.22 -0.05 22.74
CA GLU A 25 10.23 0.86 23.86
C GLU A 25 8.80 1.34 24.18
N PRO A 26 8.49 1.72 25.44
CA PRO A 26 7.14 2.19 25.81
C PRO A 26 6.63 3.37 24.97
N GLU A 27 7.52 4.24 24.51
CA GLU A 27 7.17 5.43 23.72
C GLU A 27 6.92 5.12 22.22
N ASP A 28 7.31 3.95 21.73
CA ASP A 28 7.19 3.59 20.33
C ASP A 28 5.73 3.52 19.88
N GLY A 29 4.87 2.85 20.64
CA GLY A 29 3.45 2.76 20.35
C GLY A 29 2.75 4.12 20.32
N ARG A 30 3.09 4.97 21.30
CA ARG A 30 2.58 6.34 21.37
C ARG A 30 3.02 7.17 20.17
N PHE A 31 4.30 7.10 19.82
CA PHE A 31 4.84 7.83 18.66
C PHE A 31 4.16 7.41 17.35
N VAL A 32 4.03 6.09 17.10
CA VAL A 32 3.36 5.57 15.91
C VAL A 32 1.91 6.05 15.84
N THR A 33 1.16 5.94 16.95
CA THR A 33 -0.22 6.43 17.02
C THR A 33 -0.32 7.91 16.70
N GLN A 34 0.56 8.74 17.26
CA GLN A 34 0.59 10.17 16.97
C GLN A 34 0.86 10.48 15.50
N VAL A 35 1.83 9.81 14.88
CA VAL A 35 2.13 10.00 13.44
C VAL A 35 0.91 9.70 12.58
N PHE A 36 0.24 8.60 12.83
CA PHE A 36 -0.92 8.19 12.01
C PHE A 36 -2.15 9.08 12.23
N LEU A 37 -2.40 9.53 13.46
CA LEU A 37 -3.47 10.50 13.72
C LEU A 37 -3.23 11.81 12.96
N PHE A 38 -1.99 12.32 12.96
CA PHE A 38 -1.66 13.54 12.23
C PHE A 38 -1.73 13.34 10.71
N GLU A 39 -1.33 12.18 10.18
CA GLU A 39 -1.50 11.89 8.75
C GLU A 39 -2.97 11.89 8.33
N ASP A 40 -3.86 11.31 9.12
CA ASP A 40 -5.30 11.34 8.85
C ASP A 40 -5.84 12.78 8.86
N LEU A 41 -5.42 13.60 9.81
CA LEU A 41 -5.86 14.98 9.92
C LEU A 41 -5.33 15.90 8.82
N ILE A 42 -4.15 15.62 8.26
CA ILE A 42 -3.48 16.50 7.30
C ILE A 42 -3.61 15.97 5.88
N SER A 43 -3.21 14.73 5.67
CA SER A 43 -3.05 14.15 4.33
C SER A 43 -4.39 13.70 3.74
N ALA A 44 -5.27 13.11 4.54
CA ALA A 44 -6.54 12.60 4.05
C ALA A 44 -7.47 13.69 3.50
N PRO A 45 -7.70 14.83 4.17
CA PRO A 45 -8.52 15.90 3.62
C PRO A 45 -7.95 16.49 2.33
N THR A 46 -6.63 16.63 2.25
CA THR A 46 -5.94 17.12 1.05
C THR A 46 -6.12 16.18 -0.13
N ALA A 47 -5.92 14.88 0.09
CA ALA A 47 -6.12 13.88 -0.96
C ALA A 47 -7.58 13.73 -1.39
N ARG A 48 -8.53 13.84 -0.45
CA ARG A 48 -9.97 13.84 -0.77
C ARG A 48 -10.37 15.06 -1.61
N ARG A 49 -9.87 16.26 -1.25
CA ARG A 49 -10.07 17.47 -2.05
C ARG A 49 -9.50 17.28 -3.45
N PHE A 50 -8.23 16.88 -3.57
CA PHE A 50 -7.61 16.59 -4.86
C PHE A 50 -8.43 15.60 -5.69
N ALA A 51 -8.85 14.47 -5.11
CA ALA A 51 -9.68 13.51 -5.83
C ALA A 51 -11.01 14.10 -6.31
N SER A 52 -11.64 14.96 -5.49
CA SER A 52 -12.87 15.67 -5.84
C SER A 52 -12.66 16.69 -6.95
N ASP A 53 -11.56 17.44 -6.92
CA ASP A 53 -11.23 18.44 -7.95
C ASP A 53 -11.01 17.76 -9.32
N ILE A 54 -10.28 16.65 -9.36
CA ILE A 54 -10.12 15.86 -10.58
C ILE A 54 -11.47 15.31 -11.08
N GLN A 55 -12.29 14.76 -10.17
CA GLN A 55 -13.61 14.22 -10.54
C GLN A 55 -14.53 15.32 -11.07
N GLY A 56 -14.56 16.47 -10.42
CA GLY A 56 -15.39 17.62 -10.84
C GLY A 56 -14.96 18.17 -12.22
N GLY A 57 -13.67 18.20 -12.50
CA GLY A 57 -13.13 18.63 -13.79
C GLY A 57 -13.41 17.68 -14.94
N VAL A 58 -13.38 16.39 -14.70
CA VAL A 58 -13.58 15.36 -15.73
C VAL A 58 -15.05 15.01 -15.95
N TRP A 59 -15.82 14.93 -14.86
CA TRP A 59 -17.23 14.57 -14.85
C TRP A 59 -18.06 15.70 -14.22
N PRO A 60 -18.45 16.71 -14.97
CA PRO A 60 -19.23 17.83 -14.43
C PRO A 60 -20.60 17.38 -13.95
N GLY A 61 -21.08 18.03 -12.88
CA GLY A 61 -22.40 17.76 -12.28
C GLY A 61 -22.32 17.27 -10.82
N PRO A 62 -23.47 16.95 -10.24
CA PRO A 62 -23.51 16.55 -8.82
C PRO A 62 -22.95 15.14 -8.63
N HIS A 63 -22.06 15.00 -7.66
CA HIS A 63 -21.50 13.73 -7.20
C HIS A 63 -22.09 13.33 -5.86
N ARG A 64 -22.23 12.02 -5.63
CA ARG A 64 -22.57 11.44 -4.33
C ARG A 64 -21.35 10.75 -3.76
N HIS A 65 -21.05 11.05 -2.49
CA HIS A 65 -19.95 10.44 -1.77
C HIS A 65 -20.51 9.52 -0.68
N ARG A 66 -19.99 8.28 -0.61
CA ARG A 66 -20.32 7.31 0.45
C ARG A 66 -19.05 6.92 1.18
N HIS A 67 -19.01 7.17 2.48
CA HIS A 67 -17.91 6.71 3.34
C HIS A 67 -18.19 5.27 3.76
N LEU A 68 -17.27 4.38 3.49
CA LEU A 68 -17.39 2.94 3.68
C LEU A 68 -16.28 2.45 4.60
N LEU A 69 -16.65 1.71 5.64
CA LEU A 69 -15.73 1.30 6.72
C LEU A 69 -15.40 -0.20 6.72
N SER A 70 -16.03 -1.00 5.86
CA SER A 70 -15.74 -2.43 5.73
C SER A 70 -15.59 -2.84 4.27
N LYS A 71 -14.85 -3.91 4.03
CA LYS A 71 -14.71 -4.47 2.67
C LYS A 71 -16.03 -4.95 2.09
N ASP A 72 -16.91 -5.44 2.94
CA ASP A 72 -18.23 -5.90 2.56
C ASP A 72 -19.07 -4.74 1.99
N ALA A 73 -19.19 -3.66 2.77
CA ALA A 73 -19.88 -2.45 2.33
C ALA A 73 -19.30 -1.88 1.01
N VAL A 74 -17.99 -1.98 0.79
CA VAL A 74 -17.36 -1.54 -0.47
C VAL A 74 -17.80 -2.43 -1.64
N ARG A 75 -17.82 -3.75 -1.46
CA ARG A 75 -18.23 -4.68 -2.52
C ARG A 75 -19.70 -4.53 -2.88
N GLU A 76 -20.56 -4.45 -1.87
CA GLU A 76 -21.99 -4.18 -2.09
C GLU A 76 -22.19 -2.87 -2.87
N ALA A 77 -21.52 -1.80 -2.45
CA ALA A 77 -21.63 -0.53 -3.13
C ALA A 77 -21.08 -0.56 -4.58
N ILE A 78 -20.07 -1.35 -4.87
CA ILE A 78 -19.55 -1.57 -6.23
C ILE A 78 -20.53 -2.40 -7.05
N MET A 79 -21.09 -3.46 -6.49
CA MET A 79 -22.11 -4.30 -7.16
C MET A 79 -23.37 -3.50 -7.49
N ASP A 80 -23.82 -2.65 -6.58
CA ASP A 80 -24.99 -1.77 -6.77
C ASP A 80 -24.75 -0.72 -7.87
N ALA A 81 -23.51 -0.23 -7.99
CA ALA A 81 -23.14 0.76 -8.99
C ALA A 81 -22.78 0.15 -10.36
N CYS A 82 -22.57 -1.16 -10.44
CA CYS A 82 -22.19 -1.85 -11.66
C CYS A 82 -23.42 -2.08 -12.55
N ARG A 83 -23.42 -1.46 -13.73
CA ARG A 83 -24.48 -1.62 -14.72
C ARG A 83 -23.98 -2.50 -15.87
N GLY A 84 -24.62 -3.65 -16.07
CA GLY A 84 -24.25 -4.59 -17.12
C GLY A 84 -22.88 -5.22 -16.88
N PRO A 85 -22.70 -6.00 -15.80
CA PRO A 85 -21.45 -6.66 -15.52
C PRO A 85 -21.09 -7.62 -16.67
N SER A 86 -19.80 -7.69 -16.99
CA SER A 86 -19.25 -8.73 -17.86
C SER A 86 -19.48 -10.13 -17.23
N GLU A 87 -19.39 -11.18 -18.02
CA GLU A 87 -19.52 -12.56 -17.51
C GLU A 87 -18.58 -12.84 -16.33
N ARG A 88 -17.35 -12.32 -16.41
CA ARG A 88 -16.35 -12.45 -15.34
C ARG A 88 -16.74 -11.70 -14.07
N GLU A 89 -17.25 -10.47 -14.20
CA GLU A 89 -17.73 -9.69 -13.06
C GLU A 89 -18.97 -10.31 -12.45
N ALA A 90 -19.90 -10.79 -13.26
CA ALA A 90 -21.10 -11.49 -12.79
C ALA A 90 -20.72 -12.78 -12.01
N ALA A 91 -19.77 -13.56 -12.53
CA ALA A 91 -19.27 -14.75 -11.84
C ALA A 91 -18.59 -14.40 -10.50
N LEU A 92 -17.81 -13.31 -10.44
CA LEU A 92 -17.17 -12.83 -9.22
C LEU A 92 -18.22 -12.34 -8.20
N PHE A 93 -19.25 -11.62 -8.64
CA PHE A 93 -20.35 -11.17 -7.78
C PHE A 93 -21.13 -12.34 -7.20
N GLU A 94 -21.37 -13.39 -8.00
CA GLU A 94 -22.03 -14.60 -7.54
C GLU A 94 -21.18 -15.37 -6.52
N GLN A 95 -19.87 -15.48 -6.77
CA GLN A 95 -18.94 -16.09 -5.82
C GLN A 95 -18.92 -15.32 -4.49
N PHE A 96 -18.91 -13.98 -4.55
CA PHE A 96 -18.98 -13.15 -3.35
C PHE A 96 -20.28 -13.36 -2.56
N ARG A 97 -21.43 -13.50 -3.23
CA ARG A 97 -22.72 -13.76 -2.57
C ARG A 97 -22.79 -15.14 -1.94
N ARG A 98 -22.22 -16.16 -2.60
CA ARG A 98 -22.23 -17.55 -2.11
C ARG A 98 -21.24 -17.79 -0.97
N HIS A 99 -20.09 -17.16 -1.05
CA HIS A 99 -18.95 -17.41 -0.16
C HIS A 99 -18.36 -16.10 0.38
N PRO A 100 -19.14 -15.24 1.07
CA PRO A 100 -18.67 -13.93 1.50
C PRO A 100 -17.45 -14.01 2.42
N GLU A 101 -17.33 -15.05 3.25
CA GLU A 101 -16.24 -15.20 4.21
C GLU A 101 -14.86 -15.39 3.55
N GLU A 102 -14.80 -15.98 2.35
CA GLU A 102 -13.56 -16.12 1.57
C GLU A 102 -12.95 -14.78 1.19
N PHE A 103 -13.75 -13.72 1.19
CA PHE A 103 -13.35 -12.36 0.81
C PHE A 103 -13.08 -11.44 2.00
N PHE A 104 -12.98 -11.97 3.20
CA PHE A 104 -12.70 -11.21 4.42
C PHE A 104 -13.65 -10.01 4.60
N PRO A 105 -14.97 -10.22 4.72
CA PRO A 105 -16.01 -9.17 4.69
C PRO A 105 -15.81 -8.13 5.80
N ARG A 106 -15.43 -8.56 6.99
CA ARG A 106 -15.24 -7.69 8.18
C ARG A 106 -13.92 -6.91 8.19
N THR A 107 -13.08 -7.05 7.14
CA THR A 107 -11.83 -6.27 7.10
C THR A 107 -12.15 -4.80 7.10
N PRO A 108 -11.69 -4.04 8.10
CA PRO A 108 -11.95 -2.61 8.15
C PRO A 108 -11.20 -1.89 7.02
N VAL A 109 -11.88 -0.91 6.44
CA VAL A 109 -11.31 0.00 5.43
C VAL A 109 -11.67 1.44 5.82
N ASP A 110 -11.00 2.39 5.20
CA ASP A 110 -11.40 3.79 5.17
C ASP A 110 -11.41 4.21 3.70
N LEU A 111 -12.61 4.28 3.12
CA LEU A 111 -12.78 4.48 1.69
C LEU A 111 -13.97 5.38 1.44
N VAL A 112 -13.78 6.38 0.59
CA VAL A 112 -14.85 7.21 0.04
C VAL A 112 -15.09 6.79 -1.40
N LEU A 113 -16.28 6.26 -1.66
CA LEU A 113 -16.73 5.89 -3.00
C LEU A 113 -17.51 7.06 -3.59
N THR A 114 -17.22 7.39 -4.85
CA THR A 114 -17.86 8.50 -5.56
C THR A 114 -18.64 7.98 -6.76
N THR A 115 -19.89 8.39 -6.85
CA THR A 115 -20.78 8.09 -7.97
C THR A 115 -21.38 9.37 -8.55
N ARG A 116 -21.81 9.32 -9.81
CA ARG A 116 -22.72 10.33 -10.40
C ARG A 116 -24.09 10.28 -9.74
N ALA A 117 -24.89 11.30 -9.99
CA ALA A 117 -26.28 11.35 -9.54
C ALA A 117 -27.13 10.16 -10.03
N ASP A 118 -26.80 9.64 -11.21
CA ASP A 118 -27.46 8.47 -11.82
C ASP A 118 -26.95 7.12 -11.24
N GLY A 119 -25.98 7.14 -10.32
CA GLY A 119 -25.39 5.97 -9.68
C GLY A 119 -24.17 5.37 -10.39
N GLN A 120 -23.72 5.92 -11.51
CA GLN A 120 -22.49 5.46 -12.19
C GLN A 120 -21.28 5.65 -11.27
N LEU A 121 -20.50 4.59 -11.08
CA LEU A 121 -19.26 4.65 -10.30
C LEU A 121 -18.18 5.43 -11.06
N LEU A 122 -17.65 6.48 -10.43
CA LEU A 122 -16.59 7.33 -10.98
C LEU A 122 -15.23 6.98 -10.39
N GLY A 123 -15.21 6.51 -9.16
CA GLY A 123 -13.96 6.17 -8.50
C GLY A 123 -14.08 6.07 -7.00
N MET A 124 -12.92 5.96 -6.37
CA MET A 124 -12.82 5.87 -4.92
C MET A 124 -11.50 6.48 -4.44
N SER A 125 -11.52 7.09 -3.27
CA SER A 125 -10.33 7.48 -2.53
C SER A 125 -10.24 6.68 -1.24
N ARG A 126 -9.02 6.31 -0.83
CA ARG A 126 -8.79 5.53 0.38
C ARG A 126 -7.55 5.98 1.12
N LEU A 127 -7.61 5.87 2.43
CA LEU A 127 -6.46 5.90 3.30
C LEU A 127 -6.05 4.45 3.63
N LYS A 128 -4.77 4.13 3.51
CA LYS A 128 -4.27 2.83 3.97
C LYS A 128 -4.14 2.87 5.49
N ARG A 129 -4.86 1.98 6.16
CA ARG A 129 -4.71 1.84 7.60
C ARG A 129 -3.31 1.33 7.96
N ILE A 130 -2.84 1.69 9.15
CA ILE A 130 -1.56 1.30 9.76
C ILE A 130 -1.26 -0.19 9.53
N ARG A 131 -2.25 -1.06 9.79
CA ARG A 131 -2.10 -2.50 9.58
C ARG A 131 -1.65 -2.84 8.16
N ARG A 132 -2.19 -2.16 7.14
CA ARG A 132 -1.80 -2.40 5.73
C ARG A 132 -0.42 -1.88 5.40
N VAL A 133 -0.01 -0.80 6.05
CA VAL A 133 1.37 -0.31 5.94
C VAL A 133 2.32 -1.32 6.59
N ALA A 134 2.00 -1.79 7.80
CA ALA A 134 2.75 -2.82 8.50
C ALA A 134 2.84 -4.13 7.69
N ASP A 135 1.73 -4.61 7.12
CA ASP A 135 1.69 -5.79 6.23
C ASP A 135 2.63 -5.62 5.03
N LYS A 136 2.68 -4.43 4.41
CA LYS A 136 3.60 -4.17 3.28
C LYS A 136 5.05 -4.17 3.71
N VAL A 137 5.37 -3.49 4.81
CA VAL A 137 6.72 -3.47 5.37
C VAL A 137 7.16 -4.90 5.72
N SER A 138 6.32 -5.66 6.42
CA SER A 138 6.61 -7.05 6.79
C SER A 138 6.89 -7.94 5.58
N ARG A 139 6.12 -7.80 4.49
CA ARG A 139 6.39 -8.54 3.24
C ARG A 139 7.72 -8.16 2.63
N ARG A 140 8.04 -6.87 2.54
CA ARG A 140 9.32 -6.41 1.99
C ARG A 140 10.50 -6.91 2.81
N VAL A 141 10.38 -6.91 4.14
CA VAL A 141 11.39 -7.51 5.02
C VAL A 141 11.51 -9.02 4.77
N ALA A 142 10.39 -9.73 4.68
CA ALA A 142 10.39 -11.16 4.39
C ALA A 142 11.02 -11.48 3.02
N ASP A 143 10.72 -10.69 1.98
CA ASP A 143 11.30 -10.86 0.64
C ASP A 143 12.82 -10.60 0.65
N LEU A 144 13.26 -9.58 1.40
CA LEU A 144 14.67 -9.26 1.58
C LEU A 144 15.39 -10.41 2.30
N LEU A 145 14.87 -10.85 3.45
CA LEU A 145 15.46 -11.96 4.19
C LEU A 145 15.50 -13.26 3.38
N ALA A 146 14.44 -13.55 2.61
CA ALA A 146 14.42 -14.69 1.70
C ALA A 146 15.47 -14.56 0.58
N GLY A 147 15.77 -13.32 0.15
CA GLY A 147 16.85 -13.01 -0.76
C GLY A 147 18.22 -13.34 -0.17
N GLU A 148 18.48 -12.86 1.05
CA GLU A 148 19.70 -13.13 1.79
C GLU A 148 19.91 -14.62 2.07
N ILE A 149 18.86 -15.33 2.51
CA ILE A 149 18.92 -16.78 2.73
C ILE A 149 19.28 -17.52 1.45
N ARG A 150 18.70 -17.14 0.31
CA ARG A 150 19.04 -17.74 -1.00
C ARG A 150 20.47 -17.43 -1.42
N ALA A 151 20.96 -16.22 -1.15
CA ALA A 151 22.32 -15.82 -1.45
C ALA A 151 23.33 -16.65 -0.63
N GLU A 152 23.07 -16.79 0.68
CA GLU A 152 23.91 -17.58 1.59
C GLU A 152 23.88 -19.08 1.24
N ALA A 153 22.70 -19.64 0.95
CA ALA A 153 22.60 -21.04 0.51
C ALA A 153 23.36 -21.29 -0.80
N ARG A 154 23.33 -20.33 -1.74
CA ARG A 154 24.14 -20.40 -2.95
C ARG A 154 25.65 -20.32 -2.67
N ALA A 155 26.07 -19.52 -1.69
CA ALA A 155 27.46 -19.44 -1.28
C ALA A 155 27.94 -20.77 -0.69
N LEU A 156 27.15 -21.38 0.18
CA LEU A 156 27.44 -22.71 0.73
C LEU A 156 27.54 -23.77 -0.36
N ALA A 157 26.59 -23.80 -1.30
CA ALA A 157 26.64 -24.71 -2.44
C ALA A 157 27.82 -24.47 -3.36
N ARG A 158 28.25 -23.21 -3.58
CA ARG A 158 29.44 -22.86 -4.36
C ARG A 158 30.70 -23.37 -3.69
N ASN A 159 30.89 -23.14 -2.40
CA ASN A 159 32.01 -23.64 -1.64
C ASN A 159 32.10 -25.17 -1.73
N ARG A 160 30.99 -25.88 -1.66
CA ARG A 160 30.93 -27.33 -1.81
C ARG A 160 31.32 -27.78 -3.24
N ALA A 161 30.87 -27.08 -4.27
CA ALA A 161 31.26 -27.35 -5.65
C ALA A 161 32.78 -27.17 -5.86
N GLU A 162 33.35 -26.08 -5.33
CA GLU A 162 34.80 -25.80 -5.37
C GLU A 162 35.58 -26.90 -4.67
N MET A 163 35.18 -27.34 -3.48
CA MET A 163 35.79 -28.44 -2.77
C MET A 163 35.73 -29.78 -3.54
N ALA A 164 34.71 -29.97 -4.36
CA ALA A 164 34.53 -31.12 -5.22
C ALA A 164 35.22 -30.97 -6.59
N GLY A 165 35.90 -29.83 -6.85
CA GLY A 165 36.57 -29.55 -8.12
C GLY A 165 35.66 -29.40 -9.32
N MET A 166 34.41 -28.95 -9.11
CA MET A 166 33.38 -28.78 -10.16
C MET A 166 32.75 -27.39 -10.11
N THR A 167 32.01 -27.04 -11.17
CA THR A 167 31.20 -25.80 -11.18
C THR A 167 29.90 -25.96 -10.42
N LEU A 168 29.28 -24.85 -9.98
CA LEU A 168 28.00 -24.88 -9.29
C LEU A 168 26.89 -25.49 -10.15
N GLU A 169 26.92 -25.25 -11.47
CA GLU A 169 25.96 -25.77 -12.44
C GLU A 169 26.07 -27.29 -12.62
N ALA A 170 27.26 -27.84 -12.42
CA ALA A 170 27.50 -29.28 -12.49
C ALA A 170 27.20 -30.01 -11.17
N LEU A 171 26.94 -29.25 -10.09
CA LEU A 171 26.69 -29.81 -8.77
C LEU A 171 25.27 -30.36 -8.69
N VAL A 172 25.14 -31.67 -8.71
CA VAL A 172 23.87 -32.37 -8.42
C VAL A 172 23.81 -32.69 -6.92
N SER A 173 22.89 -32.06 -6.22
CA SER A 173 22.74 -32.22 -4.77
C SER A 173 21.53 -33.08 -4.43
N PRO A 174 21.68 -34.08 -3.55
CA PRO A 174 20.54 -34.73 -2.92
C PRO A 174 19.67 -33.71 -2.15
N ARG A 175 18.37 -33.98 -2.06
CA ARG A 175 17.41 -33.05 -1.45
C ARG A 175 17.71 -32.76 0.03
N ASP A 176 18.08 -33.78 0.77
CA ASP A 176 18.47 -33.70 2.17
C ASP A 176 19.67 -32.78 2.41
N VAL A 177 20.64 -32.81 1.48
CA VAL A 177 21.82 -31.90 1.52
C VAL A 177 21.39 -30.47 1.24
N MET A 178 20.51 -30.26 0.25
CA MET A 178 19.97 -28.94 -0.05
C MET A 178 19.16 -28.39 1.13
N ASP A 179 18.30 -29.20 1.75
CA ASP A 179 17.49 -28.81 2.90
C ASP A 179 18.39 -28.44 4.11
N ALA A 180 19.47 -29.17 4.32
CA ALA A 180 20.46 -28.88 5.37
C ALA A 180 21.24 -27.57 5.10
N GLU A 181 21.60 -27.29 3.85
CA GLU A 181 22.26 -26.03 3.45
C GLU A 181 21.31 -24.85 3.64
N PHE A 182 20.05 -24.98 3.23
CA PHE A 182 19.03 -23.95 3.47
C PHE A 182 18.83 -23.69 4.95
N GLY A 183 18.69 -24.72 5.77
CA GLY A 183 18.56 -24.56 7.23
C GLY A 183 19.79 -23.94 7.88
N THR A 184 20.99 -24.14 7.30
CA THR A 184 22.20 -23.46 7.75
C THR A 184 22.20 -21.99 7.34
N ALA A 185 21.84 -21.69 6.10
CA ALA A 185 21.70 -20.32 5.61
C ALA A 185 20.66 -19.52 6.42
N GLU A 186 19.52 -20.11 6.74
CA GLU A 186 18.50 -19.50 7.59
C GLU A 186 19.05 -19.11 8.98
N ARG A 187 19.79 -20.02 9.60
CA ARG A 187 20.41 -19.73 10.92
C ARG A 187 21.45 -18.62 10.85
N LEU A 188 22.29 -18.62 9.82
CA LEU A 188 23.33 -17.60 9.62
C LEU A 188 22.69 -16.22 9.39
N VAL A 189 21.71 -16.14 8.51
CA VAL A 189 20.98 -14.88 8.23
C VAL A 189 20.23 -14.40 9.47
N ALA A 190 19.57 -15.30 10.21
CA ALA A 190 18.86 -14.94 11.45
C ALA A 190 19.83 -14.41 12.52
N GLN A 191 21.03 -14.99 12.62
CA GLN A 191 22.07 -14.51 13.52
C GLN A 191 22.57 -13.14 13.08
N SER A 192 22.95 -12.99 11.82
CA SER A 192 23.40 -11.71 11.23
C SER A 192 22.35 -10.60 11.40
N PHE A 193 21.08 -10.93 11.26
CA PHE A 193 19.99 -9.99 11.50
C PHE A 193 19.90 -9.55 12.98
N LYS A 194 20.01 -10.50 13.93
CA LYS A 194 20.04 -10.20 15.37
C LYS A 194 21.23 -9.36 15.78
N GLU A 195 22.38 -9.59 15.15
CA GLU A 195 23.63 -8.86 15.38
C GLU A 195 23.65 -7.49 14.70
N GLY A 196 22.65 -7.20 13.84
CA GLY A 196 22.54 -5.95 13.10
C GLY A 196 23.50 -5.86 11.90
N SER A 197 24.06 -7.00 11.46
CA SER A 197 24.97 -7.07 10.31
C SER A 197 24.21 -7.09 8.97
N VAL A 198 22.92 -7.44 8.97
CA VAL A 198 22.06 -7.30 7.80
C VAL A 198 21.54 -5.88 7.76
N GLU A 199 22.03 -5.08 6.83
CA GLU A 199 21.56 -3.73 6.61
C GLU A 199 20.17 -3.78 5.93
N LEU A 200 19.13 -3.41 6.69
CA LEU A 200 17.82 -3.11 6.13
C LEU A 200 17.89 -1.69 5.55
N GLU A 201 18.02 -1.57 4.24
CA GLU A 201 17.95 -0.26 3.60
C GLU A 201 16.56 0.37 3.82
N ALA A 202 16.52 1.49 4.56
CA ALA A 202 15.30 2.23 4.83
C ALA A 202 14.54 2.58 3.53
N ALA A 203 15.24 2.86 2.44
CA ALA A 203 14.67 3.14 1.13
C ALA A 203 13.86 1.96 0.58
N GLY A 204 14.33 0.72 0.74
CA GLY A 204 13.63 -0.49 0.28
C GLY A 204 12.36 -0.81 1.07
N LEU A 205 12.27 -0.37 2.32
CA LEU A 205 11.12 -0.61 3.20
C LEU A 205 10.09 0.51 3.18
N ARG A 206 10.37 1.61 2.49
CA ARG A 206 9.55 2.80 2.43
C ARG A 206 8.17 2.51 1.82
N VAL A 207 7.09 2.89 2.51
CA VAL A 207 5.73 2.86 1.99
C VAL A 207 5.29 4.28 1.72
N ASP A 208 5.41 4.74 0.49
CA ASP A 208 5.07 6.10 0.08
C ASP A 208 3.60 6.24 -0.38
N ASP A 209 2.92 5.12 -0.65
CA ASP A 209 1.55 5.06 -1.13
C ASP A 209 0.51 4.88 0.00
N VAL A 210 0.54 5.73 1.01
CA VAL A 210 -0.41 5.69 2.14
C VAL A 210 -1.81 6.09 1.69
N ILE A 211 -1.90 7.02 0.76
CA ILE A 211 -3.14 7.52 0.17
C ILE A 211 -3.24 6.99 -1.26
N GLY A 212 -4.44 6.65 -1.69
CA GLY A 212 -4.70 6.23 -3.06
C GLY A 212 -6.05 6.72 -3.55
N ALA A 213 -6.09 7.22 -4.77
CA ALA A 213 -7.31 7.45 -5.52
C ALA A 213 -7.38 6.47 -6.69
N LYS A 214 -8.57 6.02 -7.03
CA LYS A 214 -8.84 5.20 -8.21
C LYS A 214 -9.98 5.86 -8.98
N TYR A 215 -9.77 6.04 -10.25
CA TYR A 215 -10.77 6.55 -11.18
C TYR A 215 -11.20 5.44 -12.12
N ILE A 216 -12.48 5.42 -12.45
CA ILE A 216 -13.10 4.40 -13.29
C ILE A 216 -13.86 5.11 -14.40
N GLY A 217 -13.54 4.76 -15.63
CA GLY A 217 -14.15 5.37 -16.81
C GLY A 217 -13.74 4.64 -18.08
N ASN A 218 -14.26 5.09 -19.22
CA ASN A 218 -13.80 4.63 -20.51
C ASN A 218 -12.40 5.21 -20.83
N PRO A 219 -11.71 4.74 -21.87
CA PRO A 219 -10.36 5.21 -22.20
C PRO A 219 -10.23 6.73 -22.36
N GLU A 220 -11.18 7.38 -23.03
CA GLU A 220 -11.17 8.84 -23.23
C GLU A 220 -11.36 9.60 -21.91
N GLU A 221 -12.20 9.09 -21.01
CA GLU A 221 -12.38 9.66 -19.67
C GLU A 221 -11.10 9.51 -18.84
N LEU A 222 -10.43 8.36 -18.92
CA LEU A 222 -9.17 8.12 -18.19
C LEU A 222 -8.01 8.98 -18.73
N GLU A 223 -7.96 9.23 -20.04
CA GLU A 223 -7.01 10.21 -20.62
C GLU A 223 -7.26 11.62 -20.08
N ARG A 224 -8.53 12.03 -19.94
CA ARG A 224 -8.88 13.32 -19.33
C ARG A 224 -8.53 13.37 -17.85
N VAL A 225 -8.69 12.25 -17.11
CA VAL A 225 -8.25 12.16 -15.71
C VAL A 225 -6.75 12.35 -15.63
N GLU A 226 -5.95 11.65 -16.44
CA GLU A 226 -4.49 11.82 -16.45
C GLU A 226 -4.09 13.26 -16.78
N ALA A 227 -4.72 13.86 -17.79
CA ALA A 227 -4.48 15.26 -18.17
C ALA A 227 -4.84 16.23 -17.03
N ALA A 228 -5.97 16.02 -16.35
CA ALA A 228 -6.40 16.84 -15.22
C ALA A 228 -5.42 16.71 -14.04
N ILE A 229 -4.93 15.51 -13.75
CA ILE A 229 -3.91 15.27 -12.68
C ILE A 229 -2.63 16.04 -13.02
N ARG A 230 -2.15 15.96 -14.27
CA ARG A 230 -0.92 16.64 -14.71
C ARG A 230 -1.05 18.17 -14.72
N ALA A 231 -2.25 18.68 -14.95
CA ALA A 231 -2.54 20.11 -14.96
C ALA A 231 -2.86 20.67 -13.57
N HIS A 232 -3.04 19.82 -12.57
CA HIS A 232 -3.41 20.28 -11.21
C HIS A 232 -2.24 21.01 -10.54
N PRO A 233 -2.44 22.24 -10.04
CA PRO A 233 -1.34 23.08 -9.56
C PRO A 233 -0.61 22.51 -8.34
N ALA A 234 -1.27 21.68 -7.54
CA ALA A 234 -0.68 21.08 -6.35
C ALA A 234 -0.18 19.64 -6.59
N ALA A 235 -0.11 19.17 -7.85
CA ALA A 235 0.26 17.78 -8.15
C ALA A 235 1.44 17.71 -9.13
N THR A 236 2.41 16.84 -8.83
CA THR A 236 3.50 16.50 -9.74
C THR A 236 3.52 14.99 -9.98
N VAL A 237 3.31 14.57 -11.22
CA VAL A 237 3.40 13.17 -11.61
C VAL A 237 4.86 12.82 -11.89
N PHE A 238 5.45 11.93 -11.10
CA PHE A 238 6.86 11.53 -11.26
C PHE A 238 7.03 10.11 -11.83
N GLN A 239 6.00 9.28 -11.78
CA GLN A 239 6.05 7.94 -12.37
C GLN A 239 4.72 7.56 -13.00
N ARG A 240 4.79 6.85 -14.12
CA ARG A 240 3.63 6.30 -14.83
C ARG A 240 3.92 4.85 -15.22
N GLU A 241 3.06 3.96 -14.79
CA GLU A 241 3.12 2.54 -15.11
C GLU A 241 1.84 2.10 -15.82
N VAL A 242 1.98 1.27 -16.83
CA VAL A 242 0.84 0.71 -17.57
C VAL A 242 0.85 -0.79 -17.37
N HIS A 243 -0.24 -1.31 -16.81
CA HIS A 243 -0.44 -2.75 -16.68
C HIS A 243 -1.43 -3.22 -17.72
N GLN A 244 -1.04 -4.26 -18.46
CA GLN A 244 -1.86 -4.88 -19.50
C GLN A 244 -1.96 -6.40 -19.25
N GLY A 245 -3.15 -6.96 -19.41
CA GLY A 245 -3.39 -8.37 -19.22
C GLY A 245 -4.79 -8.68 -18.70
N LEU A 246 -4.87 -9.54 -17.69
CA LEU A 246 -6.13 -9.83 -17.00
C LEU A 246 -6.71 -8.63 -16.26
N TYR A 247 -5.86 -7.66 -15.96
CA TYR A 247 -6.18 -6.41 -15.32
C TYR A 247 -5.47 -5.29 -16.10
N ASN A 248 -6.25 -4.34 -16.59
CA ASN A 248 -5.73 -3.21 -17.35
C ASN A 248 -5.91 -1.95 -16.51
N ASP A 249 -4.81 -1.30 -16.15
CA ASP A 249 -4.84 0.00 -15.50
C ASP A 249 -3.62 0.86 -15.84
N VAL A 250 -3.72 2.14 -15.53
CA VAL A 250 -2.60 3.07 -15.51
C VAL A 250 -2.41 3.51 -14.07
N ASN A 251 -1.23 3.24 -13.54
CA ASN A 251 -0.83 3.66 -12.20
C ASN A 251 0.04 4.93 -12.31
N LEU A 252 -0.35 5.96 -11.58
CA LEU A 252 0.41 7.20 -11.48
C LEU A 252 0.89 7.36 -10.04
N LEU A 253 2.19 7.63 -9.85
CA LEU A 253 2.70 8.12 -8.59
C LEU A 253 2.78 9.64 -8.65
N VAL A 254 2.19 10.27 -7.65
CA VAL A 254 1.95 11.71 -7.64
C VAL A 254 2.42 12.28 -6.31
N ASP A 255 3.29 13.27 -6.38
CA ASP A 255 3.58 14.13 -5.24
C ASP A 255 2.48 15.19 -5.15
N LEU A 256 1.88 15.31 -3.98
CA LEU A 256 0.81 16.27 -3.71
C LEU A 256 1.27 17.30 -2.69
N GLU A 257 1.24 18.58 -3.06
CA GLU A 257 1.56 19.65 -2.13
C GLU A 257 0.51 19.77 -1.03
N LEU A 258 0.99 19.85 0.21
CA LEU A 258 0.12 20.08 1.35
C LEU A 258 -0.26 21.57 1.43
N PRO A 259 -1.47 21.88 1.94
CA PRO A 259 -1.88 23.26 2.19
C PRO A 259 -0.92 23.98 3.14
N PRO A 260 -0.90 25.33 3.12
CA PRO A 260 -0.15 26.10 4.09
C PRO A 260 -0.48 25.73 5.54
N VAL A 261 0.52 25.76 6.40
CA VAL A 261 0.41 25.37 7.82
C VAL A 261 -0.76 26.06 8.54
N GLY A 262 -0.99 27.34 8.24
CA GLY A 262 -2.11 28.11 8.82
C GLY A 262 -3.47 27.48 8.48
N GLU A 263 -3.68 27.11 7.22
CA GLU A 263 -4.93 26.49 6.77
C GLU A 263 -5.15 25.11 7.45
N ILE A 264 -4.08 24.35 7.63
CA ILE A 264 -4.15 23.06 8.34
C ILE A 264 -4.55 23.27 9.79
N ILE A 265 -3.92 24.23 10.48
CA ILE A 265 -4.23 24.56 11.88
C ILE A 265 -5.67 25.02 12.04
N ASP A 266 -6.14 25.91 11.18
CA ASP A 266 -7.51 26.42 11.23
C ASP A 266 -8.53 25.31 11.00
N ARG A 267 -8.27 24.41 10.06
CA ARG A 267 -9.12 23.24 9.79
C ARG A 267 -9.21 22.31 11.00
N VAL A 268 -8.09 22.07 11.70
CA VAL A 268 -8.06 21.23 12.90
C VAL A 268 -8.79 21.90 14.07
N ARG A 269 -8.66 23.23 14.24
CA ARG A 269 -9.32 23.99 15.31
C ARG A 269 -10.84 24.03 15.16
N HIS A 270 -11.33 24.05 13.92
CA HIS A 270 -12.75 24.14 13.61
C HIS A 270 -13.41 22.77 13.27
N ARG A 271 -12.67 21.67 13.43
CA ARG A 271 -13.24 20.35 13.25
C ARG A 271 -14.23 20.05 14.37
N ASP A 272 -15.42 19.62 13.98
CA ASP A 272 -16.35 19.01 14.93
C ASP A 272 -15.81 17.63 15.33
N TRP A 273 -15.48 17.48 16.59
CA TRP A 273 -14.93 16.24 17.16
C TRP A 273 -16.03 15.34 17.72
N SER A 274 -17.29 15.73 17.65
CA SER A 274 -18.43 14.94 18.14
C SER A 274 -18.68 13.66 17.32
N ASP A 275 -18.19 13.62 16.07
CA ASP A 275 -18.35 12.49 15.16
C ASP A 275 -17.07 11.63 14.99
N ALA A 276 -16.11 11.77 15.88
CA ALA A 276 -14.80 11.09 15.79
C ALA A 276 -14.74 9.79 16.61
#